data_dfa98f564210c75379833d80e263eb77
#
_entry.id   dfa98f564210c75379833d80e263eb77
#
_cell.length_a   1.000
_cell.length_b   1.000
_cell.length_c   1.000
_cell.angle_alpha   90.00
_cell.angle_beta   90.00
_cell.angle_gamma   90.00
#
_symmetry.space_group_name_H-M   'P 1'
#
loop_
_entity.id
_entity.type
_entity.pdbx_description
1 polymer ?
#
loop_
_entity_poly.entity_id
_entity_poly.type
_entity_poly.pdbx_seq_one_letter_code
_entity_poly.pdbx_strand_id
1 'polypeptide(L)'
;MKIALIGYGKMGKMIEQIALSRGHEIVSIIDIDNQEDFDSEAFKSADVAIEFTAPQAAYGNYLRAFKHHVKVVSGSTGWMKEHGDDVKRMCSEEGQTLFWASNFSIGVAIFSAVNKYLAKIMNQFPQYDVEMEEQQEGL
;
A
#
# COMPACT_ATOMS: atom_id res chain seq x y z
N MET A 1 -9.51 4.69 10.00
CA MET A 1 -9.13 3.32 9.64
C MET A 1 -7.78 2.98 10.24
N LYS A 2 -7.49 1.70 10.31
CA LYS A 2 -6.20 1.22 10.81
C LYS A 2 -5.23 1.09 9.64
N ILE A 3 -4.11 1.78 9.73
CA ILE A 3 -3.12 1.87 8.65
C ILE A 3 -1.79 1.30 9.12
N ALA A 4 -1.19 0.46 8.30
CA ALA A 4 0.19 0.03 8.46
C ALA A 4 1.05 0.79 7.45
N LEU A 5 2.26 1.15 7.84
CA LEU A 5 3.23 1.76 6.95
C LEU A 5 4.34 0.76 6.66
N ILE A 6 4.64 0.56 5.38
CA ILE A 6 5.77 -0.25 4.95
C ILE A 6 6.75 0.71 4.29
N GLY A 7 7.86 0.92 4.96
CA GLY A 7 8.80 1.98 4.65
C GLY A 7 8.57 3.19 5.54
N TYR A 8 9.64 3.67 6.14
CA TYR A 8 9.54 4.80 7.07
C TYR A 8 10.61 5.84 6.81
N GLY A 9 10.81 6.13 5.54
CA GLY A 9 11.65 7.22 5.12
C GLY A 9 10.87 8.54 5.15
N LYS A 10 11.32 9.49 4.36
CA LYS A 10 10.74 10.82 4.33
C LYS A 10 9.25 10.80 3.99
N MET A 11 8.87 10.01 2.98
CA MET A 11 7.47 9.91 2.57
C MET A 11 6.63 9.18 3.62
N GLY A 12 7.14 8.11 4.21
CA GLY A 12 6.43 7.38 5.26
C GLY A 12 6.11 8.26 6.46
N LYS A 13 7.07 9.08 6.86
CA LYS A 13 6.86 10.00 7.98
C LYS A 13 5.82 11.07 7.67
N MET A 14 5.81 11.57 6.45
CA MET A 14 4.82 12.53 6.00
C MET A 14 3.42 11.91 6.01
N ILE A 15 3.30 10.69 5.51
CA ILE A 15 2.03 9.98 5.48
C ILE A 15 1.52 9.73 6.90
N GLU A 16 2.40 9.36 7.81
CA GLU A 16 2.04 9.18 9.22
C GLU A 16 1.39 10.43 9.80
N GLN A 17 2.02 11.58 9.59
CA GLN A 17 1.50 12.85 10.11
C GLN A 17 0.13 13.18 9.53
N ILE A 18 -0.04 12.99 8.23
CA ILE A 18 -1.31 13.27 7.56
C ILE A 18 -2.39 12.31 8.06
N ALA A 19 -2.07 11.04 8.16
CA ALA A 19 -3.03 10.04 8.63
C ALA A 19 -3.52 10.34 10.04
N LEU A 20 -2.61 10.66 10.94
CA LEU A 20 -2.96 11.00 12.31
C LEU A 20 -3.80 12.26 12.36
N SER A 21 -3.48 13.27 11.56
CA SER A 21 -4.24 14.52 11.51
C SER A 21 -5.67 14.31 11.01
N ARG A 22 -5.91 13.22 10.27
CA ARG A 22 -7.23 12.88 9.75
C ARG A 22 -7.97 11.87 10.64
N GLY A 23 -7.44 11.56 11.79
CA GLY A 23 -8.08 10.67 12.76
C GLY A 23 -7.90 9.18 12.49
N HIS A 24 -6.95 8.81 11.64
CA HIS A 24 -6.62 7.41 11.42
C HIS A 24 -5.63 6.92 12.46
N GLU A 25 -5.59 5.61 12.64
CA GLU A 25 -4.66 4.97 13.57
C GLU A 25 -3.54 4.30 12.80
N ILE A 26 -2.30 4.55 13.21
CA ILE A 26 -1.13 3.85 12.66
C ILE A 26 -0.85 2.64 13.56
N VAL A 27 -1.18 1.45 13.09
CA VAL A 27 -1.08 0.24 13.91
C VAL A 27 0.29 -0.44 13.82
N SER A 28 1.02 -0.21 12.72
CA SER A 28 2.31 -0.85 12.52
C SER A 28 3.17 0.00 11.59
N ILE A 29 4.45 0.07 11.88
CA ILE A 29 5.44 0.72 11.02
C ILE A 29 6.54 -0.30 10.78
N ILE A 30 6.73 -0.69 9.53
CA ILE A 30 7.72 -1.70 9.15
C ILE A 30 8.79 -1.05 8.30
N ASP A 31 10.03 -1.22 8.71
CA ASP A 31 11.20 -0.77 7.97
C ASP A 31 12.18 -1.92 7.83
N ILE A 32 13.38 -1.65 7.35
CA ILE A 32 14.36 -2.72 7.04
C ILE A 32 14.83 -3.49 8.26
N ASP A 33 14.76 -2.91 9.45
CA ASP A 33 15.27 -3.52 10.68
C ASP A 33 14.20 -4.21 11.52
N ASN A 34 12.95 -4.24 11.09
CA ASN A 34 11.89 -4.95 11.81
C ASN A 34 10.95 -5.71 10.88
N GLN A 35 11.52 -6.41 9.92
CA GLN A 35 10.74 -7.15 8.91
C GLN A 35 9.85 -8.24 9.51
N GLU A 36 10.19 -8.76 10.68
CA GLU A 36 9.39 -9.75 11.40
C GLU A 36 8.01 -9.21 11.79
N ASP A 37 7.84 -7.90 11.83
CA ASP A 37 6.58 -7.29 12.19
C ASP A 37 5.47 -7.49 11.14
N PHE A 38 5.84 -7.95 9.93
CA PHE A 38 4.82 -8.37 8.97
C PHE A 38 3.91 -9.48 9.51
N ASP A 39 4.43 -10.30 10.41
CA ASP A 39 3.66 -11.41 10.99
C ASP A 39 3.01 -11.04 12.33
N SER A 40 3.11 -9.78 12.76
CA SER A 40 2.52 -9.32 14.02
C SER A 40 1.00 -9.19 13.90
N GLU A 41 0.32 -9.34 15.03
CA GLU A 41 -1.12 -9.10 15.07
C GLU A 41 -1.46 -7.66 14.73
N ALA A 42 -0.60 -6.72 15.11
CA ALA A 42 -0.79 -5.32 14.77
C ALA A 42 -0.84 -5.11 13.26
N PHE A 43 0.11 -5.67 12.52
CA PHE A 43 0.11 -5.55 11.06
C PHE A 43 -1.13 -6.21 10.46
N LYS A 44 -1.46 -7.41 10.90
CA LYS A 44 -2.61 -8.15 10.40
C LYS A 44 -3.93 -7.42 10.63
N SER A 45 -3.99 -6.58 11.66
CA SER A 45 -5.20 -5.82 11.97
C SER A 45 -5.41 -4.62 11.05
N ALA A 46 -4.43 -4.27 10.22
CA ALA A 46 -4.52 -3.09 9.37
C ALA A 46 -5.61 -3.26 8.31
N ASP A 47 -6.36 -2.19 8.09
CA ASP A 47 -7.31 -2.13 6.99
C ASP A 47 -6.59 -1.95 5.66
N VAL A 48 -5.45 -1.26 5.69
CA VAL A 48 -4.63 -1.02 4.51
C VAL A 48 -3.19 -0.82 4.94
N ALA A 49 -2.26 -1.26 4.11
CA ALA A 49 -0.85 -0.95 4.24
C ALA A 49 -0.43 0.02 3.15
N ILE A 50 0.26 1.07 3.52
CA ILE A 50 0.79 2.06 2.58
C ILE A 50 2.28 1.80 2.45
N GLU A 51 2.73 1.53 1.23
CA GLU A 51 4.08 1.04 0.99
C GLU A 51 4.86 2.02 0.12
N PHE A 52 6.00 2.46 0.64
CA PHE A 52 6.95 3.33 -0.05
C PHE A 52 8.36 2.87 0.30
N THR A 53 8.92 2.04 -0.55
CA THR A 53 10.26 1.48 -0.33
C THR A 53 11.09 1.54 -1.60
N ALA A 54 12.30 1.00 -1.55
CA ALA A 54 13.16 0.92 -2.73
C ALA A 54 12.56 -0.04 -3.76
N PRO A 55 12.82 0.18 -5.05
CA PRO A 55 12.26 -0.65 -6.11
C PRO A 55 12.47 -2.15 -5.91
N GLN A 56 13.66 -2.53 -5.45
CA GLN A 56 13.99 -3.94 -5.26
C GLN A 56 13.30 -4.58 -4.06
N ALA A 57 12.75 -3.78 -3.16
CA ALA A 57 12.06 -4.28 -1.98
C ALA A 57 10.55 -4.41 -2.17
N ALA A 58 9.99 -3.69 -3.12
CA ALA A 58 8.54 -3.53 -3.26
C ALA A 58 7.82 -4.87 -3.41
N TYR A 59 8.26 -5.69 -4.34
CA TYR A 59 7.57 -6.96 -4.62
C TYR A 59 7.54 -7.87 -3.40
N GLY A 60 8.65 -8.01 -2.69
CA GLY A 60 8.71 -8.81 -1.47
C GLY A 60 7.77 -8.28 -0.39
N ASN A 61 7.65 -6.96 -0.29
CA ASN A 61 6.72 -6.33 0.65
C ASN A 61 5.27 -6.66 0.28
N TYR A 62 4.93 -6.64 -1.00
CA TYR A 62 3.58 -7.01 -1.45
C TYR A 62 3.27 -8.46 -1.07
N LEU A 63 4.19 -9.38 -1.32
CA LEU A 63 4.00 -10.78 -1.00
C LEU A 63 3.74 -10.99 0.50
N ARG A 64 4.49 -10.29 1.33
CA ARG A 64 4.33 -10.40 2.79
C ARG A 64 3.00 -9.85 3.27
N ALA A 65 2.56 -8.72 2.70
CA ALA A 65 1.25 -8.16 3.04
C ALA A 65 0.13 -9.07 2.52
N PHE A 66 0.26 -9.56 1.30
CA PHE A 66 -0.74 -10.44 0.68
C PHE A 66 -0.90 -11.77 1.43
N LYS A 67 0.18 -12.27 2.02
CA LYS A 67 0.13 -13.49 2.82
C LYS A 67 -0.93 -13.40 3.92
N HIS A 68 -1.14 -12.21 4.45
CA HIS A 68 -2.15 -11.96 5.50
C HIS A 68 -3.38 -11.25 4.96
N HIS A 69 -3.55 -11.20 3.65
CA HIS A 69 -4.66 -10.53 2.97
C HIS A 69 -4.80 -9.05 3.35
N VAL A 70 -3.69 -8.40 3.66
CA VAL A 70 -3.69 -6.96 3.90
C VAL A 70 -3.64 -6.26 2.55
N LYS A 71 -4.57 -5.33 2.34
CA LYS A 71 -4.65 -4.56 1.11
C LYS A 71 -3.54 -3.53 1.08
N VAL A 72 -2.95 -3.29 -0.11
CA VAL A 72 -1.77 -2.46 -0.25
C VAL A 72 -2.03 -1.27 -1.16
N VAL A 73 -1.62 -0.10 -0.70
CA VAL A 73 -1.48 1.11 -1.52
C VAL A 73 0.02 1.34 -1.66
N SER A 74 0.53 1.27 -2.87
CA SER A 74 1.97 1.36 -3.08
C SER A 74 2.36 2.54 -3.92
N GLY A 75 3.48 3.07 -3.53
CA GLY A 75 4.14 4.12 -4.22
C GLY A 75 5.51 3.77 -4.74
N SER A 76 5.92 2.57 -4.61
CA SER A 76 7.23 2.15 -5.10
C SER A 76 7.20 1.93 -6.60
N THR A 77 8.30 2.28 -7.25
CA THR A 77 8.47 2.12 -8.69
C THR A 77 9.51 1.05 -8.99
N GLY A 78 9.63 0.70 -10.26
CA GLY A 78 10.71 -0.19 -10.73
C GLY A 78 10.46 -1.69 -10.56
N TRP A 79 9.30 -2.09 -10.04
CA TRP A 79 8.97 -3.50 -9.83
C TRP A 79 8.11 -4.10 -10.94
N MET A 80 7.40 -3.25 -11.67
CA MET A 80 6.36 -3.67 -12.61
C MET A 80 6.92 -4.53 -13.75
N LYS A 81 8.09 -4.19 -14.25
CA LYS A 81 8.68 -4.87 -15.39
C LYS A 81 8.96 -6.35 -15.10
N GLU A 82 9.48 -6.65 -13.92
CA GLU A 82 9.82 -8.02 -13.54
C GLU A 82 8.64 -8.76 -12.90
N HIS A 83 7.82 -8.05 -12.14
CA HIS A 83 6.85 -8.69 -11.24
C HIS A 83 5.40 -8.27 -11.51
N GLY A 84 5.18 -7.40 -12.50
CA GLY A 84 3.84 -6.88 -12.75
C GLY A 84 2.83 -7.97 -13.07
N ASP A 85 3.21 -8.95 -13.88
CA ASP A 85 2.31 -10.04 -14.25
C ASP A 85 1.94 -10.92 -13.05
N ASP A 86 2.91 -11.20 -12.18
CA ASP A 86 2.65 -11.95 -10.95
C ASP A 86 1.70 -11.22 -10.03
N VAL A 87 1.92 -9.93 -9.84
CA VAL A 87 1.07 -9.13 -8.98
C VAL A 87 -0.35 -9.05 -9.54
N LYS A 88 -0.48 -8.85 -10.85
CA LYS A 88 -1.79 -8.84 -11.51
C LYS A 88 -2.52 -10.16 -11.31
N ARG A 89 -1.82 -11.27 -11.44
CA ARG A 89 -2.40 -12.59 -11.24
C ARG A 89 -2.87 -12.78 -9.81
N MET A 90 -2.05 -12.39 -8.84
CA MET A 90 -2.45 -12.50 -7.43
C MET A 90 -3.70 -11.66 -7.13
N CYS A 91 -3.78 -10.49 -7.72
CA CYS A 91 -4.94 -9.64 -7.53
C CYS A 91 -6.18 -10.21 -8.21
N SER A 92 -6.06 -10.69 -9.45
CA SER A 92 -7.21 -11.20 -10.19
C SER A 92 -7.64 -12.61 -9.80
N GLU A 93 -6.71 -13.46 -9.36
CA GLU A 93 -6.98 -14.88 -9.10
C GLU A 93 -6.97 -15.23 -7.62
N GLU A 94 -6.22 -14.50 -6.78
CA GLU A 94 -6.05 -14.86 -5.38
C GLU A 94 -6.70 -13.88 -4.41
N GLY A 95 -7.48 -12.93 -4.93
CA GLY A 95 -8.24 -12.02 -4.09
C GLY A 95 -7.40 -10.93 -3.40
N GLN A 96 -6.17 -10.71 -3.85
CA GLN A 96 -5.33 -9.67 -3.28
C GLN A 96 -5.70 -8.30 -3.86
N THR A 97 -5.34 -7.24 -3.17
CA THR A 97 -5.66 -5.88 -3.58
C THR A 97 -4.41 -5.02 -3.55
N LEU A 98 -4.10 -4.42 -4.69
CA LEU A 98 -3.03 -3.44 -4.81
C LEU A 98 -3.55 -2.22 -5.56
N PHE A 99 -3.40 -1.06 -4.93
CA PHE A 99 -3.56 0.22 -5.57
C PHE A 99 -2.17 0.82 -5.74
N TRP A 100 -1.78 1.09 -6.97
CA TRP A 100 -0.44 1.56 -7.26
C TRP A 100 -0.46 2.87 -8.04
N ALA A 101 0.41 3.79 -7.67
CA ALA A 101 0.59 5.05 -8.40
C ALA A 101 2.08 5.32 -8.59
N SER A 102 2.45 5.73 -9.79
CA SER A 102 3.86 5.93 -10.16
C SER A 102 4.41 7.30 -9.77
N ASN A 103 3.56 8.23 -9.42
CA ASN A 103 3.98 9.59 -9.12
C ASN A 103 3.59 9.98 -7.70
N PHE A 104 4.57 10.19 -6.87
CA PHE A 104 4.39 10.49 -5.44
C PHE A 104 4.48 11.96 -5.09
N SER A 105 4.84 12.81 -6.01
CA SER A 105 4.72 14.25 -5.76
C SER A 105 3.28 14.62 -5.46
N ILE A 106 2.33 13.80 -5.89
CA ILE A 106 0.92 13.91 -5.55
C ILE A 106 0.50 12.94 -4.45
N GLY A 107 1.46 12.34 -3.76
CA GLY A 107 1.16 11.36 -2.71
C GLY A 107 0.20 11.88 -1.66
N VAL A 108 0.31 13.15 -1.31
CA VAL A 108 -0.59 13.77 -0.34
C VAL A 108 -2.01 13.89 -0.91
N ALA A 109 -2.14 14.28 -2.17
CA ALA A 109 -3.44 14.36 -2.83
C ALA A 109 -4.03 12.95 -3.06
N ILE A 110 -3.18 12.00 -3.43
CA ILE A 110 -3.56 10.59 -3.56
C ILE A 110 -4.06 10.06 -2.22
N PHE A 111 -3.40 10.40 -1.13
CA PHE A 111 -3.82 9.96 0.20
C PHE A 111 -5.25 10.44 0.50
N SER A 112 -5.58 11.66 0.13
CA SER A 112 -6.94 12.16 0.30
C SER A 112 -7.94 11.38 -0.54
N ALA A 113 -7.58 11.07 -1.77
CA ALA A 113 -8.41 10.25 -2.65
C ALA A 113 -8.54 8.83 -2.13
N VAL A 114 -7.45 8.25 -1.64
CA VAL A 114 -7.43 6.91 -1.06
C VAL A 114 -8.35 6.83 0.15
N ASN A 115 -8.34 7.85 1.00
CA ASN A 115 -9.18 7.87 2.18
C ASN A 115 -10.68 7.75 1.83
N LYS A 116 -11.10 8.36 0.73
CA LYS A 116 -12.50 8.28 0.28
C LYS A 116 -12.74 7.07 -0.61
N TYR A 117 -11.83 6.82 -1.50
CA TYR A 117 -12.01 5.92 -2.62
C TYR A 117 -11.72 4.48 -2.25
N LEU A 118 -10.60 4.25 -1.57
CA LEU A 118 -10.18 2.89 -1.22
C LEU A 118 -11.14 2.29 -0.19
N ALA A 119 -11.53 3.08 0.81
CA ALA A 119 -12.49 2.62 1.80
C ALA A 119 -13.81 2.21 1.14
N LYS A 120 -14.28 3.01 0.19
CA LYS A 120 -15.51 2.72 -0.56
C LYS A 120 -15.37 1.46 -1.39
N ILE A 121 -14.26 1.32 -2.12
CA ILE A 121 -14.01 0.15 -2.96
C ILE A 121 -13.86 -1.10 -2.10
N MET A 122 -13.12 -1.02 -1.02
CA MET A 122 -12.88 -2.15 -0.12
C MET A 122 -14.17 -2.65 0.52
N ASN A 123 -15.10 -1.74 0.83
CA ASN A 123 -16.35 -2.12 1.46
C ASN A 123 -17.37 -2.68 0.48
N GLN A 124 -17.42 -2.15 -0.75
CA GLN A 124 -18.42 -2.56 -1.73
C GLN A 124 -17.99 -3.73 -2.59
N PHE A 125 -16.70 -3.88 -2.80
CA PHE A 125 -16.16 -4.89 -3.70
C PHE A 125 -14.99 -5.61 -3.05
N PRO A 126 -15.22 -6.37 -1.99
CA PRO A 126 -14.13 -7.05 -1.28
C PRO A 126 -13.36 -8.03 -2.16
N GLN A 127 -14.00 -8.55 -3.21
CA GLN A 127 -13.36 -9.44 -4.16
C GLN A 127 -12.75 -8.68 -5.34
N TYR A 128 -12.92 -7.37 -5.38
CA TYR A 128 -12.49 -6.57 -6.53
C TYR A 128 -11.02 -6.26 -6.44
N ASP A 129 -10.35 -6.58 -7.50
CA ASP A 129 -8.95 -6.30 -7.66
C ASP A 129 -8.81 -4.90 -8.27
N VAL A 130 -8.46 -3.93 -7.45
CA VAL A 130 -8.27 -2.58 -7.94
C VAL A 130 -6.81 -2.39 -8.28
N GLU A 131 -6.50 -2.52 -9.54
CA GLU A 131 -5.23 -2.08 -10.05
C GLU A 131 -5.49 -0.76 -10.75
N MET A 132 -5.08 0.32 -10.11
CA MET A 132 -5.17 1.62 -10.73
C MET A 132 -3.77 2.12 -11.03
N GLU A 133 -3.46 2.11 -12.30
CA GLU A 133 -2.23 2.67 -12.77
C GLU A 133 -2.50 4.10 -13.19
N GLU A 134 -1.96 5.05 -12.45
CA GLU A 134 -2.08 6.43 -12.81
C GLU A 134 -0.85 6.86 -13.59
N GLN A 135 -1.08 7.22 -14.84
CA GLN A 135 -0.03 7.75 -15.66
C GLN A 135 -0.03 9.26 -15.58
N GLN A 136 1.05 9.80 -15.06
CA GLN A 136 1.21 11.22 -14.88
C GLN A 136 1.87 11.84 -16.10
N GLU A 137 1.17 11.81 -17.21
CA GLU A 137 1.69 12.38 -18.43
C GLU A 137 1.83 13.90 -18.31
N GLY A 138 2.94 14.42 -18.77
CA GLY A 138 3.20 15.84 -18.71
C GLY A 138 3.74 16.34 -17.39
N LEU A 139 4.01 15.47 -16.48
CA LEU A 139 4.63 15.82 -15.20
C LEU A 139 6.11 15.54 -15.19
#